data_eb0c0c7e989e81b7aa1a0426ad34ac61
#
_entry.id   eb0c0c7e989e81b7aa1a0426ad34ac61
#
_cell.length_a   1.000
_cell.length_b   1.000
_cell.length_c   1.000
_cell.angle_alpha   90.00
_cell.angle_beta   90.00
_cell.angle_gamma   90.00
#
_symmetry.space_group_name_H-M   'P 1'
#
loop_
_entity.id
_entity.type
_entity.pdbx_description
1 polymer ?
#
loop_
_entity_poly.entity_id
_entity_poly.type
_entity_poly.pdbx_seq_one_letter_code
_entity_poly.pdbx_strand_id
1 'polypeptide(L)'
;MAIQYKRILLKVSGEALSGPKGTGFDEETIASICAGIKAAHDLGAQIGIVVGGGNFWRGRSSGKMDRMDADKIGMLATVMNALAVKDALRQQGVEAVVMTSSLMPQVAECFTSDKAIAALESGKIVVFGGGTGNPIFSTDTASALRALEISADAMFKATMVDGVYDKDPHKYADAVRYDTLTFTRVLDERLAVMDSTAATLCRDNGLPILVFDLGKPENIAKAVQGEMVGTLVKE
;
A
#
# COMPACT_ATOMS: atom_id res chain seq x y z
N MET A 1 -18.03 -15.51 -6.44
CA MET A 1 -17.22 -15.57 -7.69
C MET A 1 -15.82 -16.00 -7.29
N ALA A 2 -15.08 -16.68 -8.16
CA ALA A 2 -13.68 -17.02 -7.88
C ALA A 2 -12.81 -15.74 -7.84
N ILE A 3 -11.86 -15.66 -6.91
CA ILE A 3 -10.88 -14.57 -6.87
C ILE A 3 -9.75 -14.86 -7.87
N GLN A 4 -9.24 -13.83 -8.54
CA GLN A 4 -8.09 -13.93 -9.45
C GLN A 4 -6.77 -13.85 -8.69
N TYR A 5 -6.70 -13.00 -7.66
CA TYR A 5 -5.51 -12.79 -6.84
C TYR A 5 -5.76 -13.36 -5.45
N LYS A 6 -5.09 -14.46 -5.12
CA LYS A 6 -5.26 -15.15 -3.83
C LYS A 6 -4.53 -14.43 -2.70
N ARG A 7 -3.32 -13.92 -2.96
CA ARG A 7 -2.53 -13.17 -1.99
C ARG A 7 -2.11 -11.84 -2.59
N ILE A 8 -2.44 -10.75 -1.94
CA ILE A 8 -2.12 -9.41 -2.41
C ILE A 8 -1.34 -8.62 -1.36
N LEU A 9 -0.54 -7.66 -1.83
CA LEU A 9 -0.08 -6.57 -1.00
C LEU A 9 -0.85 -5.31 -1.38
N LEU A 10 -1.61 -4.75 -0.44
CA LEU A 10 -2.31 -3.48 -0.59
C LEU A 10 -1.45 -2.34 -0.04
N LYS A 11 -1.09 -1.39 -0.89
CA LYS A 11 -0.42 -0.16 -0.47
C LYS A 11 -1.43 0.97 -0.36
N VAL A 12 -1.51 1.57 0.83
CA VAL A 12 -2.38 2.71 1.13
C VAL A 12 -1.53 3.95 1.42
N SER A 13 -1.89 5.09 0.86
CA SER A 13 -1.26 6.37 1.24
C SER A 13 -1.63 6.73 2.68
N GLY A 14 -0.64 7.17 3.48
CA GLY A 14 -0.93 7.70 4.81
C GLY A 14 -1.89 8.88 4.79
N GLU A 15 -1.80 9.72 3.76
CA GLU A 15 -2.72 10.87 3.56
C GLU A 15 -4.17 10.44 3.42
N ALA A 16 -4.43 9.26 2.84
CA ALA A 16 -5.78 8.73 2.75
C ALA A 16 -6.40 8.48 4.13
N LEU A 17 -5.58 8.16 5.16
CA LEU A 17 -6.10 7.93 6.52
C LEU A 17 -6.49 9.21 7.26
N SER A 18 -6.06 10.36 6.78
CA SER A 18 -6.42 11.66 7.38
C SER A 18 -7.72 12.24 6.83
N GLY A 19 -8.24 11.68 5.74
CA GLY A 19 -9.47 12.17 5.11
C GLY A 19 -9.46 13.68 4.89
N PRO A 20 -10.60 14.35 5.12
CA PRO A 20 -10.71 15.82 4.98
C PRO A 20 -9.84 16.62 5.96
N LYS A 21 -9.40 16.01 7.07
CA LYS A 21 -8.54 16.68 8.07
C LYS A 21 -7.14 16.99 7.55
N GLY A 22 -6.66 16.24 6.54
CA GLY A 22 -5.35 16.44 5.93
C GLY A 22 -4.15 16.04 6.81
N THR A 23 -4.35 15.76 8.10
CA THR A 23 -3.33 15.28 9.04
C THR A 23 -3.95 14.39 10.11
N GLY A 24 -3.13 13.52 10.72
CA GLY A 24 -3.58 12.62 11.76
C GLY A 24 -4.51 11.51 11.23
N PHE A 25 -5.51 11.17 12.00
CA PHE A 25 -6.51 10.14 11.69
C PHE A 25 -7.91 10.73 11.49
N ASP A 26 -8.59 10.26 10.47
CA ASP A 26 -10.02 10.41 10.30
C ASP A 26 -10.69 9.04 10.44
N GLU A 27 -11.43 8.87 11.53
CA GLU A 27 -11.98 7.55 11.91
C GLU A 27 -12.98 7.03 10.88
N GLU A 28 -13.82 7.91 10.32
CA GLU A 28 -14.81 7.51 9.31
C GLU A 28 -14.13 7.05 8.02
N THR A 29 -13.10 7.77 7.58
CA THR A 29 -12.31 7.41 6.40
C THR A 29 -11.59 6.09 6.61
N ILE A 30 -10.95 5.89 7.77
CA ILE A 30 -10.28 4.63 8.10
C ILE A 30 -11.29 3.47 8.13
N ALA A 31 -12.44 3.65 8.77
CA ALA A 31 -13.49 2.64 8.82
C ALA A 31 -14.00 2.26 7.42
N SER A 32 -14.19 3.25 6.53
CA SER A 32 -14.59 3.03 5.14
C SER A 32 -13.54 2.22 4.34
N ILE A 33 -12.27 2.58 4.46
CA ILE A 33 -11.17 1.84 3.81
C ILE A 33 -11.11 0.40 4.34
N CYS A 34 -11.20 0.22 5.67
CA CYS A 34 -11.19 -1.10 6.30
C CYS A 34 -12.41 -1.94 5.89
N ALA A 35 -13.56 -1.34 5.63
CA ALA A 35 -14.73 -2.05 5.09
C ALA A 35 -14.46 -2.61 3.68
N GLY A 36 -13.79 -1.87 2.81
CA GLY A 36 -13.35 -2.35 1.51
C GLY A 36 -12.32 -3.48 1.60
N ILE A 37 -11.37 -3.36 2.54
CA ILE A 37 -10.38 -4.42 2.83
C ILE A 37 -11.07 -5.67 3.34
N LYS A 38 -12.02 -5.52 4.28
CA LYS A 38 -12.82 -6.64 4.80
C LYS A 38 -13.59 -7.33 3.69
N ALA A 39 -14.23 -6.60 2.79
CA ALA A 39 -14.97 -7.18 1.68
C ALA A 39 -14.08 -8.06 0.77
N ALA A 40 -12.85 -7.64 0.51
CA ALA A 40 -11.88 -8.45 -0.24
C ALA A 40 -11.41 -9.68 0.58
N HIS A 41 -11.17 -9.52 1.88
CA HIS A 41 -10.80 -10.62 2.77
C HIS A 41 -11.91 -11.67 2.89
N ASP A 42 -13.19 -11.25 2.99
CA ASP A 42 -14.36 -12.15 3.05
C ASP A 42 -14.55 -12.98 1.77
N LEU A 43 -13.99 -12.53 0.63
CA LEU A 43 -13.91 -13.32 -0.61
C LEU A 43 -12.82 -14.41 -0.56
N GLY A 44 -12.02 -14.45 0.49
CA GLY A 44 -10.94 -15.44 0.69
C GLY A 44 -9.55 -14.94 0.27
N ALA A 45 -9.36 -13.64 0.00
CA ALA A 45 -8.06 -13.08 -0.30
C ALA A 45 -7.19 -12.97 0.97
N GLN A 46 -5.92 -13.33 0.86
CA GLN A 46 -4.88 -13.09 1.85
C GLN A 46 -4.30 -11.69 1.62
N ILE A 47 -4.34 -10.82 2.62
CA ILE A 47 -4.04 -9.39 2.43
C ILE A 47 -2.90 -8.95 3.36
N GLY A 48 -1.76 -8.58 2.77
CA GLY A 48 -0.73 -7.77 3.40
C GLY A 48 -0.99 -6.30 3.13
N ILE A 49 -0.81 -5.43 4.11
CA ILE A 49 -1.05 -3.99 3.97
C ILE A 49 0.22 -3.22 4.32
N VAL A 50 0.63 -2.28 3.47
CA VAL A 50 1.64 -1.26 3.77
C VAL A 50 0.98 0.10 3.74
N VAL A 51 1.17 0.88 4.81
CA VAL A 51 0.63 2.24 4.91
C VAL A 51 1.75 3.25 4.93
N GLY A 52 1.65 4.33 4.14
CA GLY A 52 2.58 5.46 4.19
C GLY A 52 2.43 6.28 5.47
N GLY A 53 3.43 7.13 5.78
CA GLY A 53 3.45 8.02 6.96
C GLY A 53 3.04 9.47 6.68
N GLY A 54 2.59 9.79 5.45
CA GLY A 54 2.44 11.17 4.96
C GLY A 54 1.39 12.03 5.67
N ASN A 55 0.47 11.42 6.42
CA ASN A 55 -0.50 12.14 7.28
C ASN A 55 0.12 12.71 8.57
N PHE A 56 1.31 12.28 8.94
CA PHE A 56 2.04 12.79 10.10
C PHE A 56 3.35 13.46 9.72
N TRP A 57 4.10 12.87 8.78
CA TRP A 57 5.45 13.32 8.47
C TRP A 57 5.89 13.01 7.05
N ARG A 58 6.50 14.01 6.41
CA ARG A 58 7.14 13.87 5.09
C ARG A 58 8.63 14.20 5.20
N GLY A 59 9.49 13.18 5.28
CA GLY A 59 10.93 13.34 5.44
C GLY A 59 11.59 14.20 4.35
N ARG A 60 11.14 14.08 3.08
CA ARG A 60 11.68 14.86 1.95
C ARG A 60 11.47 16.37 2.05
N SER A 61 10.51 16.84 2.84
CA SER A 61 10.17 18.26 3.02
C SER A 61 10.47 18.77 4.44
N SER A 62 11.30 18.09 5.21
CA SER A 62 11.59 18.37 6.62
C SER A 62 12.51 19.58 6.90
N GLY A 63 12.79 20.40 5.89
CA GLY A 63 13.57 21.64 6.07
C GLY A 63 15.03 21.37 6.42
N LYS A 64 15.47 21.80 7.63
CA LYS A 64 16.87 21.70 8.08
C LYS A 64 17.22 20.41 8.80
N MET A 65 16.23 19.49 8.98
CA MET A 65 16.47 18.23 9.68
C MET A 65 17.36 17.30 8.85
N ASP A 66 18.24 16.55 9.52
CA ASP A 66 18.99 15.50 8.87
C ASP A 66 18.08 14.51 8.17
N ARG A 67 18.43 14.12 6.96
CA ARG A 67 17.58 13.27 6.11
C ARG A 67 17.32 11.90 6.73
N MET A 68 18.33 11.30 7.36
CA MET A 68 18.19 9.98 7.98
C MET A 68 17.24 10.02 9.18
N ASP A 69 17.30 11.08 9.98
CA ASP A 69 16.41 11.23 11.13
C ASP A 69 14.98 11.58 10.67
N ALA A 70 14.83 12.40 9.65
CA ALA A 70 13.53 12.72 9.06
C ALA A 70 12.85 11.46 8.50
N ASP A 71 13.59 10.60 7.82
CA ASP A 71 13.08 9.35 7.27
C ASP A 71 12.71 8.36 8.40
N LYS A 72 13.50 8.27 9.48
CA LYS A 72 13.15 7.45 10.67
C LYS A 72 11.85 7.92 11.33
N ILE A 73 11.61 9.23 11.43
CA ILE A 73 10.34 9.77 11.93
C ILE A 73 9.18 9.32 11.02
N GLY A 74 9.36 9.40 9.70
CA GLY A 74 8.38 8.89 8.74
C GLY A 74 8.13 7.39 8.87
N MET A 75 9.17 6.60 9.14
CA MET A 75 9.05 5.16 9.40
C MET A 75 8.23 4.90 10.67
N LEU A 76 8.44 5.65 11.76
CA LEU A 76 7.63 5.57 12.98
C LEU A 76 6.17 5.97 12.72
N ALA A 77 5.93 6.98 11.91
CA ALA A 77 4.58 7.37 11.49
C ALA A 77 3.84 6.22 10.80
N THR A 78 4.53 5.40 10.00
CA THR A 78 3.91 4.20 9.39
C THR A 78 3.52 3.16 10.42
N VAL A 79 4.24 3.04 11.54
CA VAL A 79 3.89 2.13 12.65
C VAL A 79 2.61 2.60 13.33
N MET A 80 2.48 3.92 13.58
CA MET A 80 1.23 4.49 14.13
C MET A 80 0.05 4.20 13.22
N ASN A 81 0.21 4.39 11.91
CA ASN A 81 -0.82 4.09 10.91
C ASN A 81 -1.18 2.60 10.90
N ALA A 82 -0.20 1.70 10.98
CA ALA A 82 -0.43 0.26 11.02
C ALA A 82 -1.26 -0.16 12.25
N LEU A 83 -1.01 0.44 13.41
CA LEU A 83 -1.79 0.19 14.62
C LEU A 83 -3.24 0.67 14.47
N ALA A 84 -3.46 1.86 13.89
CA ALA A 84 -4.80 2.39 13.66
C ALA A 84 -5.61 1.52 12.69
N VAL A 85 -4.99 1.08 11.57
CA VAL A 85 -5.65 0.18 10.60
C VAL A 85 -5.96 -1.18 11.23
N LYS A 86 -5.03 -1.76 12.00
CA LYS A 86 -5.30 -3.01 12.75
C LYS A 86 -6.49 -2.86 13.67
N ASP A 87 -6.57 -1.77 14.44
CA ASP A 87 -7.67 -1.55 15.37
C ASP A 87 -9.01 -1.40 14.66
N ALA A 88 -9.07 -0.63 13.58
CA ALA A 88 -10.27 -0.46 12.77
C ALA A 88 -10.74 -1.77 12.11
N LEU A 89 -9.82 -2.62 11.64
CA LEU A 89 -10.15 -3.97 11.15
C LEU A 89 -10.75 -4.84 12.27
N ARG A 90 -10.14 -4.81 13.47
CA ARG A 90 -10.65 -5.54 14.63
C ARG A 90 -12.05 -5.09 15.02
N GLN A 91 -12.36 -3.79 14.99
CA GLN A 91 -13.70 -3.26 15.23
C GLN A 91 -14.74 -3.80 14.24
N GLN A 92 -14.30 -4.18 13.03
CA GLN A 92 -15.14 -4.80 12.00
C GLN A 92 -15.13 -6.33 12.04
N GLY A 93 -14.57 -6.94 13.08
CA GLY A 93 -14.52 -8.38 13.26
C GLY A 93 -13.46 -9.11 12.43
N VAL A 94 -12.46 -8.41 11.91
CA VAL A 94 -11.35 -8.99 11.14
C VAL A 94 -10.10 -9.09 12.01
N GLU A 95 -9.52 -10.28 12.13
CA GLU A 95 -8.24 -10.45 12.81
C GLU A 95 -7.09 -9.85 11.99
N ALA A 96 -6.29 -9.01 12.62
CA ALA A 96 -5.12 -8.41 12.00
C ALA A 96 -3.93 -8.35 12.98
N VAL A 97 -2.73 -8.49 12.45
CA VAL A 97 -1.46 -8.35 13.18
C VAL A 97 -0.62 -7.24 12.59
N VAL A 98 0.10 -6.51 13.44
CA VAL A 98 1.11 -5.54 12.98
C VAL A 98 2.48 -6.19 13.07
N MET A 99 3.24 -6.10 11.98
CA MET A 99 4.64 -6.51 11.94
C MET A 99 5.52 -5.34 11.55
N THR A 100 6.61 -5.13 12.27
CA THR A 100 7.52 -4.00 12.06
C THR A 100 8.89 -4.44 11.59
N SER A 101 9.49 -3.64 10.72
CA SER A 101 10.87 -3.85 10.23
C SER A 101 11.95 -3.60 11.28
N SER A 102 11.59 -2.94 12.39
CA SER A 102 12.48 -2.68 13.52
C SER A 102 11.94 -3.35 14.78
N LEU A 103 12.83 -3.77 15.68
CA LEU A 103 12.44 -4.40 16.95
C LEU A 103 11.70 -3.41 17.87
N MET A 104 10.42 -3.67 18.09
CA MET A 104 9.54 -2.90 18.98
C MET A 104 8.61 -3.86 19.75
N PRO A 105 9.15 -4.78 20.58
CA PRO A 105 8.40 -5.92 21.11
C PRO A 105 7.19 -5.55 21.97
N GLN A 106 7.17 -4.35 22.57
CA GLN A 106 6.02 -3.84 23.31
C GLN A 106 4.92 -3.24 22.41
N VAL A 107 5.20 -3.03 21.11
CA VAL A 107 4.31 -2.37 20.16
C VAL A 107 3.78 -3.34 19.12
N ALA A 108 4.66 -4.14 18.52
CA ALA A 108 4.34 -5.05 17.43
C ALA A 108 5.38 -6.16 17.29
N GLU A 109 5.03 -7.22 16.58
CA GLU A 109 5.97 -8.28 16.22
C GLU A 109 7.04 -7.78 15.24
N CYS A 110 8.25 -8.33 15.38
CA CYS A 110 9.27 -8.15 14.36
C CYS A 110 8.91 -8.98 13.13
N PHE A 111 8.97 -8.34 11.97
CA PHE A 111 8.69 -8.97 10.69
C PHE A 111 9.71 -10.06 10.36
N THR A 112 9.21 -11.19 9.90
CA THR A 112 9.91 -12.16 9.06
C THR A 112 8.92 -12.69 8.01
N SER A 113 9.42 -13.10 6.83
CA SER A 113 8.57 -13.64 5.77
C SER A 113 7.73 -14.81 6.25
N ASP A 114 8.35 -15.77 6.96
CA ASP A 114 7.67 -16.97 7.46
C ASP A 114 6.52 -16.64 8.42
N LYS A 115 6.73 -15.71 9.34
CA LYS A 115 5.67 -15.27 10.27
C LYS A 115 4.53 -14.57 9.53
N ALA A 116 4.85 -13.72 8.55
CA ALA A 116 3.85 -13.01 7.78
C ALA A 116 3.03 -13.99 6.94
N ILE A 117 3.68 -14.93 6.26
CA ILE A 117 3.01 -15.96 5.46
C ILE A 117 2.11 -16.83 6.37
N ALA A 118 2.62 -17.30 7.51
CA ALA A 118 1.84 -18.10 8.45
C ALA A 118 0.61 -17.35 8.98
N ALA A 119 0.73 -16.04 9.27
CA ALA A 119 -0.39 -15.20 9.67
C ALA A 119 -1.44 -15.07 8.57
N LEU A 120 -1.01 -14.80 7.32
CA LEU A 120 -1.90 -14.72 6.16
C LEU A 120 -2.63 -16.05 5.90
N GLU A 121 -1.94 -17.16 5.99
CA GLU A 121 -2.50 -18.51 5.81
C GLU A 121 -3.46 -18.92 6.93
N SER A 122 -3.28 -18.36 8.13
CA SER A 122 -4.24 -18.53 9.24
C SER A 122 -5.50 -17.65 9.13
N GLY A 123 -5.64 -16.87 8.04
CA GLY A 123 -6.78 -15.99 7.80
C GLY A 123 -6.65 -14.61 8.46
N LYS A 124 -5.46 -14.21 8.93
CA LYS A 124 -5.22 -12.88 9.48
C LYS A 124 -4.76 -11.92 8.38
N ILE A 125 -5.12 -10.65 8.53
CA ILE A 125 -4.51 -9.57 7.75
C ILE A 125 -3.20 -9.17 8.41
N VAL A 126 -2.14 -8.96 7.63
CA VAL A 126 -0.84 -8.48 8.13
C VAL A 126 -0.65 -7.02 7.74
N VAL A 127 -0.50 -6.13 8.73
CA VAL A 127 -0.23 -4.71 8.47
C VAL A 127 1.24 -4.42 8.79
N PHE A 128 1.99 -3.99 7.79
CA PHE A 128 3.44 -3.75 7.88
C PHE A 128 3.73 -2.30 8.27
N GLY A 129 4.49 -2.10 9.34
CA GLY A 129 5.01 -0.80 9.78
C GLY A 129 6.54 -0.72 9.70
N GLY A 130 7.09 0.50 9.69
CA GLY A 130 8.53 0.74 9.68
C GLY A 130 9.18 0.72 8.29
N GLY A 131 8.39 0.66 7.21
CA GLY A 131 8.90 0.67 5.84
C GLY A 131 9.80 -0.52 5.53
N THR A 132 10.94 -0.28 4.88
CA THR A 132 11.97 -1.31 4.61
C THR A 132 12.83 -1.65 5.84
N GLY A 133 12.79 -0.83 6.89
CA GLY A 133 13.74 -0.85 8.01
C GLY A 133 14.94 0.07 7.80
N ASN A 134 15.08 0.65 6.61
CA ASN A 134 16.17 1.53 6.26
C ASN A 134 15.66 2.90 5.77
N PRO A 135 16.29 4.01 6.20
CA PRO A 135 16.04 5.34 5.63
C PRO A 135 16.30 5.37 4.12
N ILE A 136 15.91 6.45 3.46
CA ILE A 136 16.08 6.75 2.02
C ILE A 136 15.05 6.04 1.14
N PHE A 137 14.61 4.83 1.47
CA PHE A 137 13.61 4.09 0.69
C PHE A 137 12.20 4.63 0.92
N SER A 138 11.43 4.66 -0.16
CA SER A 138 10.04 5.09 -0.13
C SER A 138 9.09 4.00 0.40
N THR A 139 7.85 4.40 0.66
CA THR A 139 6.77 3.45 0.96
C THR A 139 6.45 2.55 -0.25
N ASP A 140 6.60 3.03 -1.48
CA ASP A 140 6.40 2.22 -2.69
C ASP A 140 7.46 1.11 -2.78
N THR A 141 8.74 1.43 -2.53
CA THR A 141 9.81 0.43 -2.43
C THR A 141 9.56 -0.57 -1.31
N ALA A 142 9.12 -0.11 -0.12
CA ALA A 142 8.75 -1.00 0.96
C ALA A 142 7.59 -1.94 0.58
N SER A 143 6.60 -1.44 -0.17
CA SER A 143 5.47 -2.23 -0.63
C SER A 143 5.89 -3.31 -1.63
N ALA A 144 6.72 -2.97 -2.60
CA ALA A 144 7.26 -3.94 -3.55
C ALA A 144 8.07 -5.05 -2.84
N LEU A 145 8.94 -4.66 -1.90
CA LEU A 145 9.72 -5.60 -1.10
C LEU A 145 8.82 -6.55 -0.29
N ARG A 146 7.86 -6.01 0.47
CA ARG A 146 6.93 -6.84 1.27
C ARG A 146 6.08 -7.75 0.40
N ALA A 147 5.64 -7.29 -0.79
CA ALA A 147 4.88 -8.11 -1.71
C ALA A 147 5.67 -9.35 -2.14
N LEU A 148 6.94 -9.19 -2.48
CA LEU A 148 7.82 -10.29 -2.86
C LEU A 148 8.09 -11.23 -1.67
N GLU A 149 8.38 -10.68 -0.49
CA GLU A 149 8.67 -11.46 0.71
C GLU A 149 7.50 -12.31 1.20
N ILE A 150 6.26 -11.89 0.94
CA ILE A 150 5.06 -12.68 1.25
C ILE A 150 4.56 -13.50 0.05
N SER A 151 5.26 -13.52 -1.07
CA SER A 151 4.85 -14.19 -2.31
C SER A 151 3.45 -13.75 -2.77
N ALA A 152 3.23 -12.43 -2.85
CA ALA A 152 1.97 -11.88 -3.34
C ALA A 152 1.81 -12.08 -4.85
N ASP A 153 0.60 -12.37 -5.30
CA ASP A 153 0.26 -12.50 -6.72
C ASP A 153 0.28 -11.15 -7.44
N ALA A 154 0.01 -10.07 -6.71
CA ALA A 154 0.03 -8.70 -7.21
C ALA A 154 0.20 -7.68 -6.07
N MET A 155 0.73 -6.51 -6.42
CA MET A 155 0.70 -5.32 -5.57
C MET A 155 -0.45 -4.41 -6.00
N PHE A 156 -1.34 -4.06 -5.09
CA PHE A 156 -2.43 -3.10 -5.30
C PHE A 156 -2.03 -1.74 -4.74
N LYS A 157 -1.85 -0.77 -5.62
CA LYS A 157 -1.53 0.60 -5.24
C LYS A 157 -2.80 1.44 -5.24
N ALA A 158 -3.41 1.56 -4.07
CA ALA A 158 -4.58 2.40 -3.85
C ALA A 158 -4.16 3.87 -3.67
N THR A 159 -4.67 4.75 -4.54
CA THR A 159 -4.30 6.17 -4.63
C THR A 159 -5.53 7.08 -4.65
N MET A 160 -5.32 8.39 -4.83
CA MET A 160 -6.40 9.38 -4.97
C MET A 160 -6.78 9.63 -6.45
N VAL A 161 -6.21 8.86 -7.39
CA VAL A 161 -6.54 8.89 -8.81
C VAL A 161 -6.89 7.48 -9.27
N ASP A 162 -7.73 7.38 -10.29
CA ASP A 162 -8.32 6.13 -10.77
C ASP A 162 -7.41 5.31 -11.72
N GLY A 163 -6.14 5.69 -11.83
CA GLY A 163 -5.16 4.97 -12.63
C GLY A 163 -3.95 5.81 -12.99
N VAL A 164 -3.19 5.35 -13.97
CA VAL A 164 -2.02 6.04 -14.53
C VAL A 164 -2.40 6.76 -15.81
N TYR A 165 -1.95 8.00 -15.94
CA TYR A 165 -2.23 8.88 -17.07
C TYR A 165 -0.95 9.26 -17.82
N ASP A 166 -1.10 9.66 -19.08
CA ASP A 166 -0.01 10.19 -19.90
C ASP A 166 0.51 11.54 -19.38
N LYS A 167 -0.33 12.29 -18.65
CA LYS A 167 -0.04 13.57 -18.01
C LYS A 167 -0.97 13.79 -16.81
N ASP A 168 -0.67 14.80 -15.99
CA ASP A 168 -1.42 15.07 -14.76
C ASP A 168 -2.90 15.42 -15.07
N PRO A 169 -3.87 14.56 -14.68
CA PRO A 169 -5.29 14.79 -14.99
C PRO A 169 -5.90 15.98 -14.23
N HIS A 170 -5.25 16.44 -13.15
CA HIS A 170 -5.69 17.64 -12.44
C HIS A 170 -5.30 18.94 -13.15
N LYS A 171 -4.30 18.88 -14.05
CA LYS A 171 -3.81 20.05 -14.80
C LYS A 171 -4.29 20.05 -16.26
N TYR A 172 -4.54 18.87 -16.81
CA TYR A 172 -4.84 18.70 -18.22
C TYR A 172 -6.15 17.92 -18.40
N ALA A 173 -7.18 18.59 -18.89
CA ALA A 173 -8.51 18.00 -19.10
C ALA A 173 -8.51 16.93 -20.22
N ASP A 174 -7.49 16.91 -21.07
CA ASP A 174 -7.27 15.96 -22.16
C ASP A 174 -6.30 14.83 -21.78
N ALA A 175 -6.02 14.65 -20.48
CA ALA A 175 -5.22 13.54 -20.00
C ALA A 175 -5.92 12.19 -20.27
N VAL A 176 -5.16 11.24 -20.80
CA VAL A 176 -5.66 9.92 -21.18
C VAL A 176 -5.14 8.88 -20.17
N ARG A 177 -6.08 8.15 -19.56
CA ARG A 177 -5.73 7.05 -18.66
C ARG A 177 -5.32 5.82 -19.47
N TYR A 178 -4.30 5.13 -18.99
CA TYR A 178 -3.90 3.83 -19.51
C TYR A 178 -4.69 2.71 -18.82
N ASP A 179 -5.17 1.73 -19.58
CA ASP A 179 -5.73 0.49 -19.03
C ASP A 179 -4.60 -0.47 -18.63
N THR A 180 -3.57 -0.57 -19.48
CA THR A 180 -2.38 -1.38 -19.22
C THR A 180 -1.12 -0.64 -19.62
N LEU A 181 -0.03 -0.90 -18.87
CA LEU A 181 1.30 -0.37 -19.13
C LEU A 181 2.35 -1.46 -18.91
N THR A 182 3.51 -1.35 -19.59
CA THR A 182 4.69 -2.13 -19.23
C THR A 182 5.54 -1.35 -18.22
N PHE A 183 6.27 -2.06 -17.35
CA PHE A 183 7.25 -1.42 -16.47
C PHE A 183 8.34 -0.69 -17.25
N THR A 184 8.77 -1.28 -18.38
CA THR A 184 9.74 -0.64 -19.28
C THR A 184 9.24 0.73 -19.70
N ARG A 185 8.00 0.85 -20.15
CA ARG A 185 7.40 2.13 -20.54
C ARG A 185 7.27 3.11 -19.35
N VAL A 186 6.88 2.62 -18.17
CA VAL A 186 6.81 3.43 -16.95
C VAL A 186 8.16 4.07 -16.62
N LEU A 187 9.25 3.32 -16.74
CA LEU A 187 10.61 3.79 -16.46
C LEU A 187 11.13 4.74 -17.54
N ASP A 188 10.96 4.41 -18.82
CA ASP A 188 11.45 5.20 -19.95
C ASP A 188 10.75 6.56 -20.06
N GLU A 189 9.43 6.57 -19.91
CA GLU A 189 8.61 7.79 -19.98
C GLU A 189 8.52 8.51 -18.62
N ARG A 190 9.14 7.97 -17.55
CA ARG A 190 9.12 8.51 -16.19
C ARG A 190 7.71 8.81 -15.68
N LEU A 191 6.79 7.91 -15.98
CA LEU A 191 5.40 8.06 -15.56
C LEU A 191 5.30 8.03 -14.02
N ALA A 192 4.43 8.88 -13.47
CA ALA A 192 4.26 9.05 -12.02
C ALA A 192 3.48 7.90 -11.35
N VAL A 193 3.89 6.65 -11.61
CA VAL A 193 3.29 5.46 -10.99
C VAL A 193 3.86 5.23 -9.60
N MET A 194 5.19 5.16 -9.51
CA MET A 194 5.96 4.93 -8.28
C MET A 194 7.42 5.36 -8.50
N ASP A 195 8.26 5.25 -7.46
CA ASP A 195 9.68 5.47 -7.66
C ASP A 195 10.33 4.35 -8.49
N SER A 196 11.45 4.68 -9.14
CA SER A 196 12.15 3.78 -10.06
C SER A 196 12.66 2.51 -9.38
N THR A 197 13.03 2.57 -8.10
CA THR A 197 13.48 1.40 -7.33
C THR A 197 12.34 0.39 -7.18
N ALA A 198 11.15 0.86 -6.80
CA ALA A 198 9.96 0.02 -6.68
C ALA A 198 9.56 -0.58 -8.04
N ALA A 199 9.53 0.25 -9.09
CA ALA A 199 9.18 -0.19 -10.44
C ALA A 199 10.15 -1.27 -10.98
N THR A 200 11.45 -1.06 -10.80
CA THR A 200 12.49 -2.02 -11.20
C THR A 200 12.37 -3.32 -10.40
N LEU A 201 12.16 -3.23 -9.09
CA LEU A 201 12.00 -4.40 -8.23
C LEU A 201 10.80 -5.26 -8.66
N CYS A 202 9.66 -4.63 -8.96
CA CYS A 202 8.48 -5.34 -9.46
C CYS A 202 8.70 -5.94 -10.85
N ARG A 203 9.31 -5.20 -11.78
CA ARG A 203 9.63 -5.67 -13.13
C ARG A 203 10.52 -6.91 -13.10
N ASP A 204 11.65 -6.83 -12.40
CA ASP A 204 12.68 -7.86 -12.41
C ASP A 204 12.21 -9.16 -11.72
N ASN A 205 11.16 -9.08 -10.90
CA ASN A 205 10.55 -10.24 -10.24
C ASN A 205 9.16 -10.62 -10.80
N GLY A 206 8.71 -9.99 -11.89
CA GLY A 206 7.43 -10.30 -12.53
C GLY A 206 6.20 -10.03 -11.67
N LEU A 207 6.28 -9.09 -10.70
CA LEU A 207 5.19 -8.73 -9.81
C LEU A 207 4.29 -7.67 -10.46
N PRO A 208 3.05 -7.98 -10.88
CA PRO A 208 2.16 -6.99 -11.47
C PRO A 208 1.66 -5.99 -10.42
N ILE A 209 1.39 -4.77 -10.88
CA ILE A 209 0.85 -3.70 -10.04
C ILE A 209 -0.48 -3.24 -10.62
N LEU A 210 -1.51 -3.16 -9.77
CA LEU A 210 -2.78 -2.54 -10.12
C LEU A 210 -2.91 -1.20 -9.40
N VAL A 211 -3.04 -0.11 -10.16
CA VAL A 211 -3.19 1.27 -9.62
C VAL A 211 -4.64 1.68 -9.76
N PHE A 212 -5.31 2.05 -8.68
CA PHE A 212 -6.73 2.40 -8.69
C PHE A 212 -7.10 3.43 -7.59
N ASP A 213 -8.30 3.99 -7.72
CA ASP A 213 -8.86 4.97 -6.79
C ASP A 213 -9.32 4.32 -5.48
N LEU A 214 -8.75 4.78 -4.36
CA LEU A 214 -9.13 4.41 -2.99
C LEU A 214 -10.39 5.14 -2.52
N GLY A 215 -10.76 6.25 -3.15
CA GLY A 215 -12.00 6.96 -2.86
C GLY A 215 -13.27 6.10 -3.08
N LYS A 216 -13.08 4.94 -3.72
CA LYS A 216 -14.07 3.88 -3.90
C LYS A 216 -13.53 2.58 -3.26
N PRO A 217 -13.67 2.39 -1.93
CA PRO A 217 -13.08 1.23 -1.24
C PRO A 217 -13.55 -0.13 -1.77
N GLU A 218 -14.73 -0.19 -2.40
CA GLU A 218 -15.24 -1.39 -3.08
C GLU A 218 -14.34 -1.85 -4.24
N ASN A 219 -13.49 -0.97 -4.79
CA ASN A 219 -12.52 -1.33 -5.82
C ASN A 219 -11.52 -2.37 -5.34
N ILE A 220 -11.25 -2.47 -4.02
CA ILE A 220 -10.34 -3.48 -3.48
C ILE A 220 -10.89 -4.89 -3.73
N ALA A 221 -12.17 -5.11 -3.44
CA ALA A 221 -12.83 -6.39 -3.67
C ALA A 221 -12.98 -6.71 -5.17
N LYS A 222 -13.35 -5.72 -5.98
CA LYS A 222 -13.42 -5.87 -7.44
C LYS A 222 -12.05 -6.22 -8.04
N ALA A 223 -11.00 -5.55 -7.60
CA ALA A 223 -9.62 -5.82 -8.04
C ALA A 223 -9.19 -7.26 -7.71
N VAL A 224 -9.50 -7.76 -6.51
CA VAL A 224 -9.21 -9.16 -6.12
C VAL A 224 -9.93 -10.17 -7.03
N GLN A 225 -11.12 -9.82 -7.53
CA GLN A 225 -11.88 -10.64 -8.48
C GLN A 225 -11.36 -10.53 -9.94
N GLY A 226 -10.39 -9.63 -10.19
CA GLY A 226 -9.80 -9.42 -11.52
C GLY A 226 -10.53 -8.40 -12.38
N GLU A 227 -11.44 -7.62 -11.81
CA GLU A 227 -12.08 -6.53 -12.53
C GLU A 227 -11.07 -5.39 -12.79
N MET A 228 -11.16 -4.78 -13.95
CA MET A 228 -10.31 -3.65 -14.35
C MET A 228 -10.80 -2.35 -13.71
N VAL A 229 -10.39 -2.10 -12.46
CA VAL A 229 -10.77 -0.90 -11.69
C VAL A 229 -9.79 0.27 -11.83
N GLY A 230 -8.76 0.12 -12.65
CA GLY A 230 -7.70 1.12 -12.80
C GLY A 230 -6.72 0.77 -13.92
N THR A 231 -5.42 1.00 -13.68
CA THR A 231 -4.33 0.68 -14.62
C THR A 231 -3.55 -0.53 -14.14
N LEU A 232 -3.41 -1.56 -14.96
CA LEU A 232 -2.56 -2.71 -14.72
C LEU A 232 -1.16 -2.47 -15.31
N VAL A 233 -0.11 -2.54 -14.46
CA VAL A 233 1.29 -2.45 -14.88
C VAL A 233 1.92 -3.84 -14.77
N LYS A 234 2.43 -4.36 -15.87
CA LYS A 234 3.12 -5.66 -15.97
C LYS A 234 4.04 -5.67 -17.18
N GLU A 235 5.01 -6.60 -17.28
CA GLU A 235 5.69 -6.90 -18.55
C GLU A 235 4.84 -7.80 -19.42
#